data_0ca979869a63eed136d211cc8c7c41fe
#
_entry.id   0ca979869a63eed136d211cc8c7c41fe
#
_cell.length_a   1.000
_cell.length_b   1.000
_cell.length_c   1.000
_cell.angle_alpha   90.00
_cell.angle_beta   90.00
_cell.angle_gamma   90.00
#
_symmetry.space_group_name_H-M   'P 1'
#
loop_
_entity.id
_entity.type
_entity.pdbx_description
1 polymer ?
#
loop_
_entity_poly.entity_id
_entity_poly.type
_entity_poly.pdbx_seq_one_letter_code
_entity_poly.pdbx_strand_id
1 'polypeptide(L)'
;NGSVNKITFMCMITKGMIMKKISKLRFLQFQECLSPLGKISSRPLFGGYSLAIENTVFAMVAEGEIYLRVCEQSASYRVEHHSPMLMMRKNGRPVALKYYRIDEALWQDSKMLFHLSQLSLHSARSEKQHQRDSGRLKNLPNISFHMELMLIHAGITDVKMLRTLGAEKSWLKLREHNKGISINVLESLAGAIAGIHSAALPAQRRQELREWANTQGYSVEDYSG
;
A
#
# COMPACT_ATOMS: atom_id res chain seq x y z
N ASN A 1 25.40 -17.28 -24.67
CA ASN A 1 24.44 -16.21 -25.00
C ASN A 1 23.04 -16.71 -25.43
N GLY A 2 22.71 -18.01 -25.21
CA GLY A 2 21.42 -18.62 -25.60
C GLY A 2 20.44 -18.89 -24.44
N SER A 3 20.88 -18.80 -23.19
CA SER A 3 20.04 -19.21 -22.02
C SER A 3 19.11 -18.11 -21.50
N VAL A 4 19.50 -16.83 -21.63
CA VAL A 4 18.71 -15.69 -21.11
C VAL A 4 17.45 -15.46 -21.96
N ASN A 5 17.54 -15.73 -23.29
CA ASN A 5 16.39 -15.59 -24.19
C ASN A 5 15.31 -16.66 -23.99
N LYS A 6 15.65 -17.88 -23.55
CA LYS A 6 14.66 -18.95 -23.34
C LYS A 6 13.79 -18.75 -22.11
N ILE A 7 14.36 -18.24 -21.02
CA ILE A 7 13.60 -17.96 -19.77
C ILE A 7 12.68 -16.75 -19.96
N THR A 8 13.17 -15.72 -20.64
CA THR A 8 12.37 -14.53 -21.00
C THR A 8 11.25 -14.89 -21.98
N PHE A 9 11.54 -15.77 -22.95
CA PHE A 9 10.57 -16.25 -23.94
C PHE A 9 9.53 -17.22 -23.30
N MET A 10 9.93 -18.08 -22.36
CA MET A 10 9.02 -18.99 -21.65
C MET A 10 8.15 -18.23 -20.64
N CYS A 11 8.65 -17.17 -20.00
CA CYS A 11 7.86 -16.26 -19.19
C CYS A 11 6.87 -15.44 -20.03
N MET A 12 7.20 -15.13 -21.29
CA MET A 12 6.29 -14.51 -22.26
C MET A 12 5.21 -15.47 -22.76
N ILE A 13 5.52 -16.77 -22.94
CA ILE A 13 4.55 -17.77 -23.41
C ILE A 13 3.52 -18.10 -22.34
N THR A 14 3.92 -18.25 -21.08
CA THR A 14 2.98 -18.41 -19.95
C THR A 14 2.12 -17.16 -19.72
N LYS A 15 2.66 -15.95 -19.90
CA LYS A 15 1.87 -14.71 -19.96
C LYS A 15 0.93 -14.67 -21.17
N GLY A 16 1.32 -15.22 -22.32
CA GLY A 16 0.51 -15.27 -23.54
C GLY A 16 -0.71 -16.21 -23.46
N MET A 17 -0.65 -17.30 -22.68
CA MET A 17 -1.82 -18.15 -22.42
C MET A 17 -2.84 -17.50 -21.49
N ILE A 18 -2.41 -16.62 -20.62
CA ILE A 18 -3.23 -15.94 -19.62
C ILE A 18 -3.94 -14.70 -20.22
N MET A 19 -3.39 -14.11 -21.28
CA MET A 19 -3.91 -12.89 -21.92
C MET A 19 -4.75 -13.16 -23.18
N LYS A 20 -5.48 -14.27 -23.22
CA LYS A 20 -6.35 -14.64 -24.38
C LYS A 20 -7.44 -13.60 -24.72
N LYS A 21 -7.62 -12.54 -23.94
CA LYS A 21 -8.70 -11.56 -24.11
C LYS A 21 -8.22 -10.15 -24.45
N ILE A 22 -6.94 -9.82 -24.32
CA ILE A 22 -6.42 -8.51 -24.73
C ILE A 22 -5.54 -8.66 -25.96
N SER A 23 -5.61 -7.70 -26.89
CA SER A 23 -4.67 -7.67 -28.00
C SER A 23 -3.24 -7.62 -27.45
N LYS A 24 -2.41 -8.59 -27.84
CA LYS A 24 -0.99 -8.62 -27.46
C LYS A 24 -0.30 -7.31 -27.83
N LEU A 25 -0.71 -6.70 -28.95
CA LEU A 25 -0.19 -5.44 -29.42
C LEU A 25 -0.51 -4.29 -28.46
N ARG A 26 -1.76 -4.17 -28.00
CA ARG A 26 -2.17 -3.13 -27.04
C ARG A 26 -1.46 -3.26 -25.69
N PHE A 27 -1.25 -4.48 -25.23
CA PHE A 27 -0.51 -4.68 -23.99
C PHE A 27 0.96 -4.32 -24.12
N LEU A 28 1.60 -4.65 -25.24
CA LEU A 28 2.98 -4.23 -25.53
C LEU A 28 3.09 -2.70 -25.64
N GLN A 29 2.16 -2.08 -26.36
CA GLN A 29 2.08 -0.62 -26.47
C GLN A 29 1.92 0.04 -25.07
N PHE A 30 1.07 -0.53 -24.21
CA PHE A 30 0.87 -0.06 -22.84
C PHE A 30 2.15 -0.18 -22.01
N GLN A 31 2.84 -1.33 -22.09
CA GLN A 31 4.10 -1.54 -21.38
C GLN A 31 5.21 -0.60 -21.88
N GLU A 32 5.31 -0.40 -23.17
CA GLU A 32 6.30 0.50 -23.78
C GLU A 32 6.05 1.95 -23.37
N CYS A 33 4.80 2.41 -23.48
CA CYS A 33 4.39 3.75 -23.08
C CYS A 33 4.70 4.03 -21.61
N LEU A 34 4.51 3.04 -20.74
CA LEU A 34 4.69 3.21 -19.28
C LEU A 34 6.05 2.74 -18.76
N SER A 35 6.98 2.36 -19.64
CA SER A 35 8.32 1.91 -19.25
C SER A 35 9.07 2.89 -18.32
N PRO A 36 8.95 4.23 -18.47
CA PRO A 36 9.58 5.18 -17.54
C PRO A 36 9.02 5.15 -16.12
N LEU A 37 7.78 4.66 -15.91
CA LEU A 37 7.17 4.55 -14.58
C LEU A 37 7.64 3.32 -13.82
N GLY A 38 8.19 2.33 -14.51
CA GLY A 38 8.68 1.08 -13.95
C GLY A 38 8.09 -0.17 -14.60
N LYS A 39 8.54 -1.34 -14.15
CA LYS A 39 8.12 -2.63 -14.67
C LYS A 39 6.70 -2.97 -14.23
N ILE A 40 5.82 -3.23 -15.20
CA ILE A 40 4.45 -3.68 -14.93
C ILE A 40 4.47 -5.17 -14.55
N SER A 41 3.92 -5.48 -13.39
CA SER A 41 3.60 -6.84 -12.94
C SER A 41 2.10 -7.08 -13.04
N SER A 42 1.69 -8.33 -13.30
CA SER A 42 0.29 -8.72 -13.41
C SER A 42 -0.03 -9.88 -12.47
N ARG A 43 -1.24 -9.84 -11.86
CA ARG A 43 -1.77 -10.92 -11.01
C ARG A 43 -3.23 -11.19 -11.36
N PRO A 44 -3.68 -12.45 -11.37
CA PRO A 44 -5.10 -12.77 -11.57
C PRO A 44 -5.97 -12.11 -10.49
N LEU A 45 -7.09 -11.51 -10.89
CA LEU A 45 -8.03 -10.87 -9.98
C LEU A 45 -9.43 -10.79 -10.63
N PHE A 46 -10.46 -11.36 -9.98
CA PHE A 46 -11.87 -11.26 -10.38
C PHE A 46 -12.18 -11.58 -11.85
N GLY A 47 -11.57 -12.64 -12.38
CA GLY A 47 -11.78 -13.04 -13.79
C GLY A 47 -10.99 -12.24 -14.83
N GLY A 48 -10.17 -11.31 -14.38
CA GLY A 48 -9.21 -10.54 -15.18
C GLY A 48 -7.82 -10.51 -14.54
N TYR A 49 -7.11 -9.41 -14.70
CA TYR A 49 -5.77 -9.22 -14.15
C TYR A 49 -5.63 -7.82 -13.56
N SER A 50 -5.05 -7.71 -12.39
CA SER A 50 -4.54 -6.44 -11.86
C SER A 50 -3.16 -6.14 -12.47
N LEU A 51 -2.92 -4.88 -12.80
CA LEU A 51 -1.63 -4.38 -13.28
C LEU A 51 -1.03 -3.47 -12.21
N ALA A 52 0.20 -3.75 -11.81
CA ALA A 52 0.86 -3.03 -10.73
C ALA A 52 2.30 -2.63 -11.10
N ILE A 53 2.74 -1.48 -10.59
CA ILE A 53 4.13 -1.06 -10.56
C ILE A 53 4.54 -0.96 -9.07
N GLU A 54 5.67 -1.58 -8.70
CA GLU A 54 6.16 -1.62 -7.30
C GLU A 54 5.07 -2.02 -6.28
N ASN A 55 4.34 -3.11 -6.60
CA ASN A 55 3.23 -3.61 -5.77
C ASN A 55 2.05 -2.63 -5.58
N THR A 56 1.94 -1.59 -6.40
CA THR A 56 0.80 -0.66 -6.39
C THR A 56 -0.06 -0.88 -7.63
N VAL A 57 -1.28 -1.37 -7.43
CA VAL A 57 -2.24 -1.61 -8.52
C VAL A 57 -2.82 -0.28 -8.99
N PHE A 58 -2.66 0.03 -10.27
CA PHE A 58 -3.13 1.26 -10.89
C PHE A 58 -4.00 1.03 -12.14
N ALA A 59 -4.02 -0.21 -12.64
CA ALA A 59 -4.82 -0.59 -13.79
C ALA A 59 -5.32 -2.03 -13.68
N MET A 60 -6.30 -2.39 -14.49
CA MET A 60 -6.86 -3.74 -14.59
C MET A 60 -7.04 -4.13 -16.05
N VAL A 61 -6.96 -5.43 -16.31
CA VAL A 61 -7.39 -6.04 -17.57
C VAL A 61 -8.67 -6.82 -17.28
N ALA A 62 -9.73 -6.51 -17.97
CA ALA A 62 -11.00 -7.22 -17.91
C ALA A 62 -11.67 -7.20 -19.29
N GLU A 63 -12.35 -8.29 -19.66
CA GLU A 63 -13.11 -8.39 -20.94
C GLU A 63 -12.31 -8.04 -22.20
N GLY A 64 -11.01 -8.20 -22.16
CA GLY A 64 -10.11 -7.89 -23.28
C GLY A 64 -9.68 -6.43 -23.40
N GLU A 65 -10.02 -5.60 -22.42
CA GLU A 65 -9.71 -4.18 -22.38
C GLU A 65 -8.86 -3.82 -21.16
N ILE A 66 -8.12 -2.72 -21.24
CA ILE A 66 -7.38 -2.16 -20.10
C ILE A 66 -8.18 -1.00 -19.51
N TYR A 67 -8.24 -1.00 -18.18
CA TYR A 67 -8.91 0.00 -17.37
C TYR A 67 -7.91 0.67 -16.45
N LEU A 68 -7.89 2.00 -16.41
CA LEU A 68 -7.09 2.78 -15.47
C LEU A 68 -7.87 3.05 -14.19
N ARG A 69 -7.18 3.08 -13.06
CA ARG A 69 -7.77 3.48 -11.79
C ARG A 69 -8.21 4.94 -11.84
N VAL A 70 -9.41 5.21 -11.36
CA VAL A 70 -9.95 6.56 -11.24
C VAL A 70 -9.13 7.37 -10.24
N CYS A 71 -8.74 8.57 -10.61
CA CYS A 71 -8.23 9.60 -9.73
C CYS A 71 -8.99 10.91 -9.98
N GLU A 72 -8.87 11.87 -9.09
CA GLU A 72 -9.56 13.15 -9.18
C GLU A 72 -9.20 13.87 -10.49
N GLN A 73 -7.91 13.86 -10.83
CA GLN A 73 -7.37 14.51 -12.03
C GLN A 73 -7.85 13.88 -13.35
N SER A 74 -8.34 12.64 -13.33
CA SER A 74 -8.91 12.00 -14.52
C SER A 74 -10.38 12.35 -14.77
N ALA A 75 -11.00 13.14 -13.90
CA ALA A 75 -12.45 13.42 -13.94
C ALA A 75 -12.87 14.13 -15.22
N SER A 76 -12.16 15.19 -15.63
CA SER A 76 -12.44 15.96 -16.85
C SER A 76 -12.36 15.07 -18.09
N TYR A 77 -11.27 14.32 -18.25
CA TYR A 77 -11.11 13.40 -19.37
C TYR A 77 -12.26 12.38 -19.44
N ARG A 78 -12.63 11.76 -18.31
CA ARG A 78 -13.69 10.75 -18.26
C ARG A 78 -15.08 11.30 -18.61
N VAL A 79 -15.36 12.53 -18.20
CA VAL A 79 -16.63 13.20 -18.52
C VAL A 79 -16.68 13.54 -20.02
N GLU A 80 -15.61 14.13 -20.56
CA GLU A 80 -15.53 14.52 -21.97
C GLU A 80 -15.65 13.31 -22.91
N HIS A 81 -14.97 12.22 -22.59
CA HIS A 81 -14.93 11.00 -23.41
C HIS A 81 -15.99 9.96 -23.04
N HIS A 82 -16.88 10.25 -22.08
CA HIS A 82 -17.91 9.31 -21.61
C HIS A 82 -17.33 7.92 -21.31
N SER A 83 -16.14 7.87 -20.68
CA SER A 83 -15.37 6.64 -20.48
C SER A 83 -16.14 5.61 -19.63
N PRO A 84 -16.42 4.40 -20.17
CA PRO A 84 -17.15 3.38 -19.42
C PRO A 84 -16.38 2.91 -18.19
N MET A 85 -17.08 2.75 -17.08
CA MET A 85 -16.55 2.19 -15.85
C MET A 85 -16.51 0.67 -15.91
N LEU A 86 -15.53 0.06 -15.26
CA LEU A 86 -15.48 -1.40 -15.09
C LEU A 86 -16.62 -1.85 -14.18
N MET A 87 -17.48 -2.72 -14.70
CA MET A 87 -18.59 -3.29 -13.95
C MET A 87 -18.24 -4.68 -13.45
N MET A 88 -18.57 -4.96 -12.20
CA MET A 88 -18.45 -6.28 -11.58
C MET A 88 -19.78 -6.69 -10.96
N ARG A 89 -20.09 -7.99 -10.95
CA ARG A 89 -21.25 -8.52 -10.22
C ARG A 89 -20.87 -8.91 -8.81
N LYS A 90 -21.53 -8.32 -7.82
CA LYS A 90 -21.42 -8.69 -6.41
C LYS A 90 -22.78 -9.11 -5.91
N ASN A 91 -22.92 -10.37 -5.47
CA ASN A 91 -24.19 -10.94 -5.04
C ASN A 91 -25.32 -10.75 -6.09
N GLY A 92 -25.01 -10.98 -7.37
CA GLY A 92 -25.94 -10.81 -8.49
C GLY A 92 -26.20 -9.36 -8.93
N ARG A 93 -25.76 -8.37 -8.18
CA ARG A 93 -25.97 -6.94 -8.49
C ARG A 93 -24.75 -6.35 -9.21
N PRO A 94 -24.95 -5.52 -10.27
CA PRO A 94 -23.87 -4.82 -10.91
C PRO A 94 -23.32 -3.72 -9.99
N VAL A 95 -21.99 -3.68 -9.82
CA VAL A 95 -21.29 -2.65 -9.04
C VAL A 95 -20.20 -2.05 -9.93
N ALA A 96 -20.16 -0.74 -10.06
CA ALA A 96 -19.09 -0.03 -10.75
C ALA A 96 -17.85 -0.01 -9.87
N LEU A 97 -16.74 -0.49 -10.41
CA LEU A 97 -15.43 -0.38 -9.81
C LEU A 97 -14.81 0.99 -10.14
N LYS A 98 -13.88 1.44 -9.32
CA LYS A 98 -13.15 2.70 -9.54
C LYS A 98 -12.07 2.55 -10.65
N TYR A 99 -12.47 2.06 -11.81
CA TYR A 99 -11.63 1.89 -12.99
C TYR A 99 -12.43 2.27 -14.24
N TYR A 100 -11.79 3.00 -15.18
CA TYR A 100 -12.39 3.41 -16.44
C TYR A 100 -11.61 2.87 -17.63
N ARG A 101 -12.31 2.54 -18.71
CA ARG A 101 -11.71 1.94 -19.89
C ARG A 101 -10.83 2.95 -20.64
N ILE A 102 -9.65 2.48 -21.10
CA ILE A 102 -8.84 3.20 -22.08
C ILE A 102 -9.57 3.11 -23.42
N ASP A 103 -10.05 4.24 -23.92
CA ASP A 103 -10.72 4.35 -25.19
C ASP A 103 -9.74 4.47 -26.38
N GLU A 104 -10.28 4.47 -27.60
CA GLU A 104 -9.45 4.53 -28.81
C GLU A 104 -8.70 5.86 -28.92
N ALA A 105 -9.30 6.97 -28.50
CA ALA A 105 -8.65 8.27 -28.51
C ALA A 105 -7.41 8.27 -27.62
N LEU A 106 -7.52 7.67 -26.44
CA LEU A 106 -6.39 7.55 -25.49
C LEU A 106 -5.30 6.60 -26.01
N TRP A 107 -5.67 5.54 -26.75
CA TRP A 107 -4.70 4.66 -27.40
C TRP A 107 -3.89 5.37 -28.49
N GLN A 108 -4.44 6.37 -29.15
CA GLN A 108 -3.77 7.18 -30.19
C GLN A 108 -2.91 8.30 -29.61
N ASP A 109 -3.14 8.70 -28.36
CA ASP A 109 -2.37 9.74 -27.66
C ASP A 109 -1.48 9.14 -26.55
N SER A 110 -0.28 8.71 -26.93
CA SER A 110 0.69 8.13 -25.98
C SER A 110 1.09 9.09 -24.85
N LYS A 111 1.09 10.40 -25.11
CA LYS A 111 1.45 11.40 -24.07
C LYS A 111 0.33 11.50 -23.03
N MET A 112 -0.91 11.58 -23.47
CA MET A 112 -2.07 11.60 -22.59
C MET A 112 -2.23 10.27 -21.84
N LEU A 113 -2.03 9.14 -22.52
CA LEU A 113 -2.04 7.81 -21.89
C LEU A 113 -0.99 7.70 -20.79
N PHE A 114 0.24 8.13 -21.05
CA PHE A 114 1.29 8.18 -20.02
C PHE A 114 0.89 9.06 -18.86
N HIS A 115 0.43 10.29 -19.13
CA HIS A 115 0.05 11.25 -18.10
C HIS A 115 -1.07 10.74 -17.19
N LEU A 116 -2.16 10.24 -17.74
CA LEU A 116 -3.28 9.69 -16.97
C LEU A 116 -2.89 8.43 -16.19
N SER A 117 -2.02 7.59 -16.76
CA SER A 117 -1.50 6.41 -16.07
C SER A 117 -0.59 6.79 -14.89
N GLN A 118 0.25 7.81 -15.06
CA GLN A 118 1.09 8.37 -14.00
C GLN A 118 0.24 8.92 -12.85
N LEU A 119 -0.80 9.68 -13.16
CA LEU A 119 -1.74 10.23 -12.17
C LEU A 119 -2.48 9.10 -11.42
N SER A 120 -2.95 8.07 -12.14
CA SER A 120 -3.58 6.89 -11.54
C SER A 120 -2.65 6.15 -10.60
N LEU A 121 -1.38 5.96 -10.97
CA LEU A 121 -0.37 5.32 -10.13
C LEU A 121 -0.05 6.17 -8.90
N HIS A 122 0.13 7.48 -9.08
CA HIS A 122 0.38 8.41 -7.97
C HIS A 122 -0.76 8.42 -6.96
N SER A 123 -2.00 8.55 -7.42
CA SER A 123 -3.19 8.49 -6.58
C SER A 123 -3.29 7.16 -5.82
N ALA A 124 -3.04 6.03 -6.49
CA ALA A 124 -3.05 4.72 -5.87
C ALA A 124 -1.96 4.55 -4.79
N ARG A 125 -0.77 5.12 -5.00
CA ARG A 125 0.32 5.16 -4.00
C ARG A 125 -0.08 6.01 -2.79
N SER A 126 -0.64 7.18 -3.03
CA SER A 126 -1.12 8.09 -1.98
C SER A 126 -2.22 7.45 -1.13
N GLU A 127 -3.24 6.83 -1.76
CA GLU A 127 -4.28 6.11 -1.05
C GLU A 127 -3.74 4.95 -0.21
N LYS A 128 -2.80 4.17 -0.77
CA LYS A 128 -2.15 3.05 -0.06
C LYS A 128 -1.36 3.54 1.16
N GLN A 129 -0.67 4.68 1.04
CA GLN A 129 0.04 5.30 2.15
C GLN A 129 -0.95 5.82 3.19
N HIS A 130 -2.00 6.52 2.76
CA HIS A 130 -3.03 7.00 3.65
C HIS A 130 -3.73 5.87 4.42
N GLN A 131 -4.05 4.74 3.76
CA GLN A 131 -4.60 3.55 4.40
C GLN A 131 -3.65 2.92 5.43
N ARG A 132 -2.33 2.97 5.17
CA ARG A 132 -1.32 2.53 6.15
C ARG A 132 -1.26 3.46 7.36
N ASP A 133 -1.36 4.75 7.13
CA ASP A 133 -1.19 5.78 8.16
C ASP A 133 -2.47 6.02 8.97
N SER A 134 -3.65 5.89 8.36
CA SER A 134 -4.96 5.93 9.01
C SER A 134 -5.45 4.56 9.49
N GLY A 135 -4.60 3.55 9.37
CA GLY A 135 -4.90 2.19 9.78
C GLY A 135 -5.17 2.09 11.28
N ARG A 136 -5.93 1.07 11.67
CA ARG A 136 -6.22 0.77 13.06
C ARG A 136 -4.94 0.33 13.77
N LEU A 137 -4.67 0.89 14.96
CA LEU A 137 -3.44 0.66 15.73
C LEU A 137 -3.18 -0.83 15.99
N LYS A 138 -4.21 -1.62 16.31
CA LYS A 138 -4.08 -3.08 16.52
C LYS A 138 -3.57 -3.87 15.31
N ASN A 139 -3.56 -3.28 14.11
CA ASN A 139 -3.04 -3.93 12.91
C ASN A 139 -1.52 -3.78 12.79
N LEU A 140 -0.90 -2.98 13.65
CA LEU A 140 0.55 -2.89 13.74
C LEU A 140 1.12 -4.07 14.55
N PRO A 141 2.35 -4.52 14.24
CA PRO A 141 3.05 -5.50 15.08
C PRO A 141 3.10 -5.03 16.54
N ASN A 142 3.07 -5.95 17.48
CA ASN A 142 3.17 -5.71 18.93
C ASN A 142 2.01 -4.95 19.56
N ILE A 143 1.03 -4.46 18.81
CA ILE A 143 -0.12 -3.75 19.34
C ILE A 143 -1.29 -4.73 19.52
N SER A 144 -1.54 -5.13 20.76
CA SER A 144 -2.74 -5.89 21.13
C SER A 144 -3.97 -4.99 21.19
N PHE A 145 -5.16 -5.58 21.23
CA PHE A 145 -6.40 -4.82 21.44
C PHE A 145 -6.37 -3.99 22.73
N HIS A 146 -5.80 -4.55 23.80
CA HIS A 146 -5.65 -3.83 25.08
C HIS A 146 -4.69 -2.63 24.94
N MET A 147 -3.56 -2.81 24.23
CA MET A 147 -2.63 -1.73 23.94
C MET A 147 -3.28 -0.62 23.09
N GLU A 148 -4.08 -1.00 22.08
CA GLU A 148 -4.86 -0.04 21.27
C GLU A 148 -5.77 0.81 22.16
N LEU A 149 -6.51 0.20 23.09
CA LEU A 149 -7.37 0.95 24.02
C LEU A 149 -6.57 1.91 24.89
N MET A 150 -5.43 1.48 25.43
CA MET A 150 -4.57 2.36 26.24
C MET A 150 -4.06 3.55 25.42
N LEU A 151 -3.65 3.33 24.16
CA LEU A 151 -3.21 4.39 23.26
C LEU A 151 -4.34 5.39 22.96
N ILE A 152 -5.55 4.90 22.66
CA ILE A 152 -6.73 5.74 22.45
C ILE A 152 -7.04 6.59 23.68
N HIS A 153 -7.02 5.99 24.88
CA HIS A 153 -7.21 6.73 26.14
C HIS A 153 -6.13 7.80 26.38
N ALA A 154 -4.90 7.54 25.93
CA ALA A 154 -3.83 8.51 25.97
C ALA A 154 -3.88 9.55 24.82
N GLY A 155 -4.97 9.56 24.02
CA GLY A 155 -5.20 10.48 22.92
C GLY A 155 -4.45 10.13 21.65
N ILE A 156 -3.97 8.90 21.48
CA ILE A 156 -3.31 8.39 20.28
C ILE A 156 -4.30 7.47 19.54
N THR A 157 -5.03 8.04 18.57
CA THR A 157 -6.22 7.38 17.98
C THR A 157 -5.94 6.56 16.72
N ASP A 158 -4.83 6.82 16.04
CA ASP A 158 -4.50 6.19 14.76
C ASP A 158 -2.99 6.03 14.53
N VAL A 159 -2.64 5.26 13.50
CA VAL A 159 -1.24 4.96 13.14
C VAL A 159 -0.45 6.20 12.78
N LYS A 160 -1.08 7.17 12.11
CA LYS A 160 -0.42 8.43 11.70
C LYS A 160 0.03 9.20 12.93
N MET A 161 -0.86 9.34 13.91
CA MET A 161 -0.56 10.04 15.17
C MET A 161 0.55 9.33 15.95
N LEU A 162 0.51 7.98 16.04
CA LEU A 162 1.57 7.20 16.68
C LEU A 162 2.93 7.42 16.02
N ARG A 163 2.99 7.41 14.68
CA ARG A 163 4.22 7.65 13.94
C ARG A 163 4.74 9.08 14.08
N THR A 164 3.84 10.07 14.09
CA THR A 164 4.20 11.48 14.25
C THR A 164 4.77 11.77 15.64
N LEU A 165 4.19 11.17 16.69
CA LEU A 165 4.67 11.32 18.06
C LEU A 165 5.98 10.54 18.29
N GLY A 166 6.13 9.39 17.64
CA GLY A 166 7.22 8.45 17.92
C GLY A 166 6.98 7.61 19.17
N ALA A 167 7.83 6.59 19.38
CA ALA A 167 7.69 5.63 20.47
C ALA A 167 7.84 6.28 21.84
N GLU A 168 8.83 7.14 21.99
CA GLU A 168 9.22 7.79 23.23
C GLU A 168 8.09 8.68 23.79
N LYS A 169 7.58 9.60 22.96
CA LYS A 169 6.49 10.50 23.37
C LYS A 169 5.19 9.75 23.60
N SER A 170 4.92 8.72 22.81
CA SER A 170 3.74 7.87 22.98
C SER A 170 3.79 7.10 24.30
N TRP A 171 4.95 6.58 24.67
CA TRP A 171 5.17 5.90 25.93
C TRP A 171 5.00 6.85 27.13
N LEU A 172 5.52 8.08 27.07
CA LEU A 172 5.30 9.09 28.12
C LEU A 172 3.80 9.37 28.32
N LYS A 173 3.05 9.56 27.22
CA LYS A 173 1.60 9.75 27.29
C LYS A 173 0.86 8.58 27.96
N LEU A 174 1.27 7.36 27.68
CA LEU A 174 0.73 6.19 28.38
C LEU A 174 1.05 6.22 29.90
N ARG A 175 2.26 6.63 30.25
CA ARG A 175 2.69 6.72 31.67
C ARG A 175 2.02 7.87 32.44
N GLU A 176 1.55 8.92 31.78
CA GLU A 176 0.72 9.95 32.41
C GLU A 176 -0.55 9.34 33.05
N HIS A 177 -1.11 8.31 32.39
CA HIS A 177 -2.33 7.62 32.83
C HIS A 177 -2.04 6.39 33.69
N ASN A 178 -0.92 5.73 33.49
CA ASN A 178 -0.50 4.55 34.22
C ASN A 178 1.02 4.51 34.37
N LYS A 179 1.51 4.89 35.56
CA LYS A 179 2.94 4.89 35.89
C LYS A 179 3.59 3.50 35.78
N GLY A 180 2.79 2.43 35.88
CA GLY A 180 3.23 1.03 35.76
C GLY A 180 3.54 0.53 34.35
N ILE A 181 3.49 1.38 33.33
CA ILE A 181 3.84 0.99 31.95
C ILE A 181 5.33 0.66 31.84
N SER A 182 5.63 -0.60 31.50
CA SER A 182 7.00 -1.12 31.43
C SER A 182 7.78 -0.63 30.21
N ILE A 183 9.10 -0.79 30.27
CA ILE A 183 10.01 -0.51 29.14
C ILE A 183 9.71 -1.39 27.92
N ASN A 184 9.17 -2.60 28.12
CA ASN A 184 8.79 -3.50 27.03
C ASN A 184 7.68 -2.89 26.15
N VAL A 185 6.84 -2.03 26.72
CA VAL A 185 5.83 -1.28 25.94
C VAL A 185 6.49 -0.25 25.04
N LEU A 186 7.54 0.44 25.52
CA LEU A 186 8.31 1.37 24.68
C LEU A 186 8.98 0.64 23.49
N GLU A 187 9.60 -0.52 23.73
CA GLU A 187 10.16 -1.36 22.67
C GLU A 187 9.08 -1.87 21.71
N SER A 188 7.90 -2.23 22.23
CA SER A 188 6.74 -2.65 21.41
C SER A 188 6.24 -1.52 20.52
N LEU A 189 6.17 -0.30 21.00
CA LEU A 189 5.80 0.89 20.21
C LEU A 189 6.84 1.19 19.14
N ALA A 190 8.14 1.12 19.47
CA ALA A 190 9.21 1.31 18.51
C ALA A 190 9.18 0.26 17.39
N GLY A 191 8.97 -1.01 17.75
CA GLY A 191 8.77 -2.10 16.78
C GLY A 191 7.52 -1.90 15.91
N ALA A 192 6.41 -1.49 16.50
CA ALA A 192 5.17 -1.20 15.78
C ALA A 192 5.35 -0.09 14.73
N ILE A 193 6.02 0.99 15.09
CA ILE A 193 6.33 2.12 14.19
C ILE A 193 7.25 1.66 13.05
N ALA A 194 8.26 0.84 13.36
CA ALA A 194 9.19 0.26 12.37
C ALA A 194 8.54 -0.84 11.50
N GLY A 195 7.36 -1.34 11.86
CA GLY A 195 6.67 -2.43 11.16
C GLY A 195 7.27 -3.81 11.40
N ILE A 196 8.01 -4.01 12.52
CA ILE A 196 8.67 -5.26 12.91
C ILE A 196 8.27 -5.69 14.33
N HIS A 197 8.47 -6.97 14.64
CA HIS A 197 8.30 -7.44 16.01
C HIS A 197 9.36 -6.82 16.93
N SER A 198 9.01 -6.49 18.18
CA SER A 198 9.92 -5.86 19.17
C SER A 198 11.22 -6.66 19.38
N ALA A 199 11.14 -7.99 19.35
CA ALA A 199 12.31 -8.86 19.43
C ALA A 199 13.28 -8.72 18.25
N ALA A 200 12.81 -8.23 17.10
CA ALA A 200 13.62 -7.98 15.91
C ALA A 200 14.22 -6.57 15.85
N LEU A 201 13.95 -5.72 16.85
CA LEU A 201 14.61 -4.42 16.96
C LEU A 201 16.14 -4.61 17.11
N PRO A 202 16.96 -3.81 16.42
CA PRO A 202 18.39 -3.82 16.62
C PRO A 202 18.78 -3.63 18.08
N ALA A 203 19.79 -4.36 18.56
CA ALA A 203 20.24 -4.29 19.95
C ALA A 203 20.61 -2.85 20.37
N GLN A 204 21.29 -2.13 19.47
CA GLN A 204 21.62 -0.72 19.68
C GLN A 204 20.35 0.14 19.92
N ARG A 205 19.31 -0.04 19.10
CA ARG A 205 18.06 0.74 19.27
C ARG A 205 17.38 0.41 20.60
N ARG A 206 17.35 -0.83 21.03
CA ARG A 206 16.82 -1.24 22.33
C ARG A 206 17.59 -0.59 23.48
N GLN A 207 18.91 -0.56 23.37
CA GLN A 207 19.75 0.10 24.37
C GLN A 207 19.47 1.59 24.45
N GLU A 208 19.43 2.29 23.31
CA GLU A 208 19.07 3.72 23.25
C GLU A 208 17.74 4.02 23.93
N LEU A 209 16.71 3.20 23.67
CA LEU A 209 15.39 3.36 24.29
C LEU A 209 15.43 3.19 25.79
N ARG A 210 16.21 2.22 26.31
CA ARG A 210 16.38 1.98 27.75
C ARG A 210 17.14 3.10 28.43
N GLU A 211 18.24 3.55 27.83
CA GLU A 211 19.01 4.68 28.34
C GLU A 211 18.15 5.95 28.37
N TRP A 212 17.39 6.20 27.32
CA TRP A 212 16.47 7.33 27.28
C TRP A 212 15.38 7.21 28.36
N ALA A 213 14.78 6.04 28.56
CA ALA A 213 13.76 5.83 29.58
C ALA A 213 14.31 6.07 31.00
N ASN A 214 15.56 5.68 31.27
CA ASN A 214 16.23 5.95 32.53
C ASN A 214 16.37 7.46 32.80
N THR A 215 16.63 8.27 31.74
CA THR A 215 16.68 9.76 31.89
C THR A 215 15.31 10.33 32.25
N GLN A 216 14.21 9.61 31.98
CA GLN A 216 12.84 10.01 32.31
C GLN A 216 12.40 9.51 33.71
N GLY A 217 13.34 9.07 34.57
CA GLY A 217 13.07 8.59 35.92
C GLY A 217 12.45 7.19 35.94
N TYR A 218 12.66 6.37 34.89
CA TYR A 218 12.30 4.96 34.93
C TYR A 218 13.45 4.12 35.46
N SER A 219 13.28 3.53 36.62
CA SER A 219 14.21 2.53 37.20
C SER A 219 13.67 1.13 36.94
N VAL A 220 14.52 0.23 36.45
CA VAL A 220 14.18 -1.19 36.20
C VAL A 220 13.89 -1.91 37.56
N GLU A 221 14.30 -1.34 38.67
CA GLU A 221 14.17 -1.91 40.03
C GLU A 221 12.74 -1.82 40.60
N ASP A 222 11.85 -0.99 40.05
CA ASP A 222 10.50 -0.78 40.57
C ASP A 222 9.51 -1.94 40.28
N TYR A 223 9.95 -3.05 39.66
CA TYR A 223 9.06 -4.15 39.22
C TYR A 223 9.59 -5.55 39.55
N SER A 224 10.42 -5.69 40.58
CA SER A 224 10.75 -6.98 41.19
C SER A 224 9.94 -7.17 42.46
N GLY A 225 8.62 -7.33 42.29
CA GLY A 225 7.68 -7.61 43.35
C GLY A 225 6.57 -8.49 42.81
#